data_6b3b9bb22fdb44233702d32fe9e58d3b
#
_entry.id   6b3b9bb22fdb44233702d32fe9e58d3b
#
_cell.length_a   1.000
_cell.length_b   1.000
_cell.length_c   1.000
_cell.angle_alpha   90.00
_cell.angle_beta   90.00
_cell.angle_gamma   90.00
#
_symmetry.space_group_name_H-M   'P 1'
#
loop_
_entity.id
_entity.type
_entity.pdbx_description
1 polymer ?
#
loop_
_entity_poly.entity_id
_entity_poly.type
_entity_poly.pdbx_seq_one_letter_code
_entity_poly.pdbx_strand_id
1 'polypeptide(L)'
;MVDIGEIYCDGLNPSGKPWTIGIDSPVDGNNKPGESLQAVFCVPAGPHGVVTSGNYRKFYVKDGKKYAHTVDPRTGYPVNHSLLSATILAPDATLADAYATYCMVIGLEESQVFILSQPELEGCLIYDNGGRLQIWTSPGFQLQ
;
A
#
# COMPACT_ATOMS: atom_id res chain seq x y z
N MET A 1 -8.85 15.78 -6.68
CA MET A 1 -8.64 14.55 -5.86
C MET A 1 -9.97 14.16 -5.22
N VAL A 2 -10.28 12.89 -5.22
CA VAL A 2 -11.39 12.26 -4.48
C VAL A 2 -10.77 11.26 -3.52
N ASP A 3 -11.20 11.26 -2.27
CA ASP A 3 -10.78 10.33 -1.22
C ASP A 3 -12.05 9.81 -0.53
N ILE A 4 -12.31 8.52 -0.66
CA ILE A 4 -13.45 7.80 -0.07
C ILE A 4 -12.99 6.49 0.58
N GLY A 5 -11.69 6.41 0.94
CA GLY A 5 -10.97 5.21 1.37
C GLY A 5 -9.91 4.82 0.36
N GLU A 6 -10.26 4.82 -0.90
CA GLU A 6 -9.38 4.81 -2.07
C GLU A 6 -9.26 6.23 -2.61
N ILE A 7 -8.06 6.59 -3.07
CA ILE A 7 -7.77 7.93 -3.56
C ILE A 7 -7.69 7.91 -5.09
N TYR A 8 -8.35 8.89 -5.72
CA TYR A 8 -8.16 9.19 -7.13
C TYR A 8 -7.75 10.65 -7.28
N CYS A 9 -6.63 10.88 -7.94
CA CYS A 9 -6.11 12.20 -8.29
C CYS A 9 -6.19 12.40 -9.80
N ASP A 10 -6.51 13.63 -10.21
CA ASP A 10 -6.36 14.08 -11.59
C ASP A 10 -5.82 15.52 -11.58
N GLY A 11 -4.83 15.76 -12.43
CA GLY A 11 -4.16 17.05 -12.53
C GLY A 11 -3.44 17.48 -11.25
N LEU A 12 -3.37 18.80 -11.06
CA LEU A 12 -2.68 19.45 -9.96
C LEU A 12 -3.67 19.83 -8.84
N ASN A 13 -3.14 20.07 -7.66
CA ASN A 13 -3.91 20.59 -6.54
C ASN A 13 -4.27 22.08 -6.76
N PRO A 14 -5.14 22.68 -5.93
CA PRO A 14 -5.55 24.09 -6.09
C PRO A 14 -4.41 25.11 -6.03
N SER A 15 -3.24 24.74 -5.53
CA SER A 15 -2.03 25.58 -5.50
C SER A 15 -1.14 25.39 -6.71
N GLY A 16 -1.58 24.63 -7.74
CA GLY A 16 -0.81 24.35 -8.96
C GLY A 16 0.35 23.38 -8.76
N LYS A 17 0.34 22.57 -7.70
CA LYS A 17 1.37 21.58 -7.38
C LYS A 17 0.83 20.15 -7.48
N PRO A 18 1.70 19.13 -7.64
CA PRO A 18 1.30 17.75 -7.50
C PRO A 18 0.58 17.48 -6.18
N TRP A 19 -0.34 16.53 -6.19
CA TRP A 19 -0.99 16.06 -4.97
C TRP A 19 0.03 15.33 -4.10
N THR A 20 0.01 15.60 -2.80
CA THR A 20 0.87 14.95 -1.81
C THR A 20 0.03 14.02 -0.96
N ILE A 21 0.45 12.76 -0.85
CA ILE A 21 -0.26 11.70 -0.13
C ILE A 21 0.66 11.11 0.93
N GLY A 22 0.13 10.94 2.13
CA GLY A 22 0.80 10.24 3.23
C GLY A 22 0.49 8.75 3.21
N ILE A 23 1.49 7.95 3.53
CA ILE A 23 1.36 6.51 3.77
C ILE A 23 1.46 6.29 5.27
N ASP A 24 0.42 5.74 5.87
CA ASP A 24 0.38 5.47 7.30
C ASP A 24 1.40 4.40 7.70
N SER A 25 1.98 4.57 8.88
CA SER A 25 2.85 3.55 9.48
C SER A 25 2.05 2.28 9.78
N PRO A 26 2.49 1.11 9.27
CA PRO A 26 1.76 -0.15 9.43
C PRO A 26 2.03 -0.81 10.79
N VAL A 27 1.82 -0.03 11.86
CA VAL A 27 1.94 -0.53 13.24
C VAL A 27 0.56 -0.79 13.84
N ASP A 28 0.47 -1.80 14.69
CA ASP A 28 -0.77 -2.16 15.35
C ASP A 28 -1.29 -0.98 16.20
N GLY A 29 -2.57 -0.68 16.07
CA GLY A 29 -3.20 0.42 16.76
C GLY A 29 -3.19 1.76 16.02
N ASN A 30 -2.50 1.88 14.88
CA ASN A 30 -2.59 3.03 13.99
C ASN A 30 -3.88 2.96 13.15
N ASN A 31 -5.02 3.23 13.81
CA ASN A 31 -6.36 3.08 13.22
C ASN A 31 -6.95 4.40 12.69
N LYS A 32 -6.25 5.51 12.89
CA LYS A 32 -6.69 6.82 12.41
C LYS A 32 -5.82 7.26 11.23
N PRO A 33 -6.39 7.45 10.04
CA PRO A 33 -5.65 7.92 8.88
C PRO A 33 -4.90 9.22 9.17
N GLY A 34 -3.62 9.27 8.79
CA GLY A 34 -2.77 10.45 8.92
C GLY A 34 -2.23 10.74 10.32
N GLU A 35 -2.56 9.95 11.35
CA GLU A 35 -2.07 10.18 12.72
C GLU A 35 -0.58 9.82 12.86
N SER A 36 -0.13 8.79 12.18
CA SER A 36 1.27 8.37 12.16
C SER A 36 1.69 7.95 10.77
N LEU A 37 2.42 8.82 10.09
CA LEU A 37 2.90 8.57 8.73
C LEU A 37 4.25 7.87 8.75
N GLN A 38 4.42 6.89 7.86
CA GLN A 38 5.69 6.24 7.58
C GLN A 38 6.43 6.90 6.42
N ALA A 39 5.67 7.40 5.44
CA ALA A 39 6.22 8.03 4.26
C ALA A 39 5.25 9.05 3.68
N VAL A 40 5.76 9.92 2.81
CA VAL A 40 4.98 10.88 2.04
C VAL A 40 5.50 10.86 0.61
N PHE A 41 4.62 10.98 -0.38
CA PHE A 41 5.00 11.03 -1.78
C PHE A 41 4.14 11.99 -2.59
N CYS A 42 4.65 12.40 -3.75
CA CYS A 42 3.92 13.19 -4.73
C CYS A 42 3.33 12.29 -5.80
N VAL A 43 2.02 12.47 -6.07
CA VAL A 43 1.35 11.83 -7.21
C VAL A 43 1.70 12.62 -8.47
N PRO A 44 2.19 11.98 -9.54
CA PRO A 44 2.45 12.67 -10.82
C PRO A 44 1.20 13.39 -11.34
N ALA A 45 1.40 14.41 -12.17
CA ALA A 45 0.27 15.07 -12.83
C ALA A 45 -0.44 14.11 -13.79
N GLY A 46 -1.76 14.15 -13.82
CA GLY A 46 -2.61 13.28 -14.65
C GLY A 46 -3.48 12.36 -13.79
N PRO A 47 -4.27 11.47 -14.44
CA PRO A 47 -5.17 10.57 -13.76
C PRO A 47 -4.41 9.43 -13.07
N HIS A 48 -4.59 9.28 -11.76
CA HIS A 48 -3.96 8.22 -10.96
C HIS A 48 -4.87 7.77 -9.82
N GLY A 49 -5.02 6.46 -9.70
CA GLY A 49 -5.52 5.81 -8.49
C GLY A 49 -4.38 5.54 -7.52
N VAL A 50 -4.61 5.79 -6.24
CA VAL A 50 -3.66 5.48 -5.16
C VAL A 50 -4.39 4.73 -4.07
N VAL A 51 -3.99 3.51 -3.81
CA VAL A 51 -4.61 2.67 -2.78
C VAL A 51 -3.56 1.98 -1.95
N THR A 52 -3.82 1.91 -0.65
CA THR A 52 -2.99 1.20 0.31
C THR A 52 -3.77 0.07 0.96
N SER A 53 -3.33 -1.15 0.74
CA SER A 53 -3.76 -2.34 1.48
C SER A 53 -2.75 -2.69 2.57
N GLY A 54 -3.24 -3.16 3.73
CA GLY A 54 -2.36 -3.51 4.84
C GLY A 54 -3.02 -4.44 5.85
N ASN A 55 -2.20 -5.13 6.63
CA ASN A 55 -2.64 -6.13 7.61
C ASN A 55 -2.60 -5.64 9.08
N TYR A 56 -2.41 -4.33 9.31
CA TYR A 56 -2.22 -3.75 10.63
C TYR A 56 -3.50 -3.17 11.24
N ARG A 57 -4.52 -2.83 10.43
CA ARG A 57 -5.81 -2.29 10.91
C ARG A 57 -6.84 -3.35 11.19
N LYS A 58 -6.90 -4.40 10.35
CA LYS A 58 -7.88 -5.48 10.45
C LYS A 58 -7.18 -6.81 10.63
N PHE A 59 -7.14 -7.29 11.86
CA PHE A 59 -6.58 -8.59 12.21
C PHE A 59 -7.33 -9.14 13.44
N TYR A 60 -7.17 -10.42 13.71
CA TYR A 60 -7.57 -11.01 14.97
C TYR A 60 -6.41 -11.75 15.62
N VAL A 61 -6.48 -11.88 16.95
CA VAL A 61 -5.46 -12.62 17.71
C VAL A 61 -6.13 -13.86 18.30
N LYS A 62 -5.55 -15.03 18.03
CA LYS A 62 -5.98 -16.31 18.61
C LYS A 62 -4.74 -17.05 19.13
N ASP A 63 -4.79 -17.50 20.37
CA ASP A 63 -3.72 -18.22 21.04
C ASP A 63 -2.35 -17.47 21.00
N GLY A 64 -2.39 -16.12 21.14
CA GLY A 64 -1.23 -15.26 21.08
C GLY A 64 -0.65 -15.03 19.69
N LYS A 65 -1.24 -15.61 18.64
CA LYS A 65 -0.84 -15.44 17.24
C LYS A 65 -1.77 -14.47 16.51
N LYS A 66 -1.18 -13.51 15.80
CA LYS A 66 -1.88 -12.55 14.94
C LYS A 66 -2.21 -13.19 13.59
N TYR A 67 -3.43 -12.97 13.13
CA TYR A 67 -3.92 -13.42 11.83
C TYR A 67 -4.44 -12.22 11.04
N ALA A 68 -3.86 -12.01 9.86
CA ALA A 68 -4.33 -11.00 8.92
C ALA A 68 -5.75 -11.32 8.43
N HIS A 69 -6.50 -10.29 8.05
CA HIS A 69 -7.81 -10.47 7.41
C HIS A 69 -7.69 -10.91 5.94
N THR A 70 -6.52 -10.71 5.34
CA THR A 70 -6.22 -11.15 3.97
C THR A 70 -6.02 -12.66 3.96
N VAL A 71 -6.78 -13.35 3.10
CA VAL A 71 -6.73 -14.81 2.94
C VAL A 71 -6.09 -15.13 1.60
N ASP A 72 -5.14 -16.05 1.60
CA ASP A 72 -4.58 -16.62 0.38
C ASP A 72 -5.60 -17.59 -0.25
N PRO A 73 -6.13 -17.29 -1.46
CA PRO A 73 -7.15 -18.11 -2.10
C PRO A 73 -6.64 -19.50 -2.50
N ARG A 74 -5.31 -19.70 -2.58
CA ARG A 74 -4.69 -20.98 -2.91
C ARG A 74 -4.76 -21.96 -1.73
N THR A 75 -4.72 -21.43 -0.52
CA THR A 75 -4.66 -22.24 0.70
C THR A 75 -5.92 -22.17 1.55
N GLY A 76 -6.70 -21.06 1.43
CA GLY A 76 -7.85 -20.76 2.26
C GLY A 76 -7.47 -20.27 3.67
N TYR A 77 -6.20 -19.98 3.94
CA TYR A 77 -5.71 -19.50 5.23
C TYR A 77 -5.24 -18.04 5.16
N PRO A 78 -5.28 -17.32 6.29
CA PRO A 78 -4.67 -15.99 6.38
C PRO A 78 -3.21 -16.00 5.95
N VAL A 79 -2.80 -14.97 5.20
CA VAL A 79 -1.41 -14.80 4.78
C VAL A 79 -0.49 -14.62 5.99
N ASN A 80 0.74 -15.11 5.86
CA ASN A 80 1.75 -15.04 6.92
C ASN A 80 3.13 -14.79 6.29
N HIS A 81 3.45 -13.52 6.05
CA HIS A 81 4.71 -13.06 5.47
C HIS A 81 5.10 -11.69 6.05
N SER A 82 6.28 -11.20 5.68
CA SER A 82 6.85 -9.95 6.21
C SER A 82 6.19 -8.68 5.67
N LEU A 83 5.46 -8.72 4.55
CA LEU A 83 4.80 -7.55 3.96
C LEU A 83 3.65 -7.08 4.86
N LEU A 84 3.72 -5.82 5.28
CA LEU A 84 2.74 -5.20 6.19
C LEU A 84 1.79 -4.26 5.48
N SER A 85 2.26 -3.60 4.42
CA SER A 85 1.50 -2.61 3.66
C SER A 85 2.00 -2.53 2.22
N ALA A 86 1.07 -2.43 1.28
CA ALA A 86 1.32 -2.22 -0.14
C ALA A 86 0.53 -1.01 -0.63
N THR A 87 1.23 0.05 -1.06
CA THR A 87 0.64 1.22 -1.70
C THR A 87 0.91 1.12 -3.19
N ILE A 88 -0.14 1.13 -4.00
CA ILE A 88 -0.07 1.06 -5.46
C ILE A 88 -0.57 2.36 -6.07
N LEU A 89 0.21 2.87 -7.01
CA LEU A 89 -0.16 3.92 -7.95
C LEU A 89 -0.43 3.26 -9.30
N ALA A 90 -1.63 3.46 -9.83
CA ALA A 90 -2.10 2.87 -11.08
C ALA A 90 -2.91 3.90 -11.90
N PRO A 91 -3.26 3.63 -13.17
CA PRO A 91 -4.06 4.53 -13.99
C PRO A 91 -5.45 4.87 -13.41
N ASP A 92 -6.02 3.98 -12.61
CA ASP A 92 -7.30 4.20 -11.93
C ASP A 92 -7.34 3.53 -10.55
N ALA A 93 -8.32 3.93 -9.72
CA ALA A 93 -8.43 3.47 -8.34
C ALA A 93 -8.84 1.98 -8.25
N THR A 94 -9.57 1.45 -9.23
CA THR A 94 -10.00 0.03 -9.24
C THR A 94 -8.80 -0.89 -9.42
N LEU A 95 -7.91 -0.55 -10.36
CA LEU A 95 -6.67 -1.30 -10.56
C LEU A 95 -5.73 -1.16 -9.37
N ALA A 96 -5.61 0.06 -8.82
CA ALA A 96 -4.79 0.29 -7.63
C ALA A 96 -5.25 -0.56 -6.44
N ASP A 97 -6.56 -0.65 -6.18
CA ASP A 97 -7.14 -1.44 -5.09
C ASP A 97 -6.93 -2.95 -5.31
N ALA A 98 -7.24 -3.43 -6.52
CA ALA A 98 -7.04 -4.83 -6.86
C ALA A 98 -5.58 -5.27 -6.70
N TYR A 99 -4.64 -4.46 -7.17
CA TYR A 99 -3.21 -4.80 -7.12
C TYR A 99 -2.59 -4.58 -5.74
N ALA A 100 -3.04 -3.60 -4.97
CA ALA A 100 -2.63 -3.46 -3.57
C ALA A 100 -3.03 -4.70 -2.75
N THR A 101 -4.26 -5.16 -2.94
CA THR A 101 -4.75 -6.40 -2.30
C THR A 101 -4.00 -7.63 -2.80
N TYR A 102 -3.74 -7.73 -4.11
CA TYR A 102 -2.96 -8.82 -4.70
C TYR A 102 -1.56 -8.90 -4.11
N CYS A 103 -0.86 -7.77 -3.97
CA CYS A 103 0.45 -7.71 -3.31
C CYS A 103 0.39 -8.25 -1.87
N MET A 104 -0.65 -7.91 -1.13
CA MET A 104 -0.85 -8.45 0.23
C MET A 104 -1.12 -9.95 0.26
N VAL A 105 -1.56 -10.55 -0.83
CA VAL A 105 -1.72 -12.02 -0.95
C VAL A 105 -0.40 -12.71 -1.26
N ILE A 106 0.37 -12.18 -2.23
CA ILE A 106 1.57 -12.86 -2.75
C ILE A 106 2.85 -12.60 -1.93
N GLY A 107 2.87 -11.53 -1.10
CA GLY A 107 4.01 -11.20 -0.25
C GLY A 107 5.07 -10.34 -0.94
N LEU A 108 6.18 -10.06 -0.22
CA LEU A 108 7.14 -9.02 -0.59
C LEU A 108 7.83 -9.27 -1.94
N GLU A 109 8.52 -10.39 -2.06
CA GLU A 109 9.41 -10.68 -3.20
C GLU A 109 8.61 -10.81 -4.51
N GLU A 110 7.48 -11.52 -4.45
CA GLU A 110 6.60 -11.67 -5.62
C GLU A 110 5.94 -10.33 -6.00
N SER A 111 5.61 -9.48 -5.02
CA SER A 111 5.08 -8.14 -5.28
C SER A 111 6.08 -7.22 -5.97
N GLN A 112 7.36 -7.29 -5.58
CA GLN A 112 8.42 -6.51 -6.24
C GLN A 112 8.54 -6.90 -7.73
N VAL A 113 8.59 -8.20 -8.00
CA VAL A 113 8.65 -8.72 -9.39
C VAL A 113 7.39 -8.34 -10.17
N PHE A 114 6.22 -8.48 -9.56
CA PHE A 114 4.96 -8.12 -10.18
C PHE A 114 4.91 -6.64 -10.56
N ILE A 115 5.16 -5.73 -9.60
CA ILE A 115 5.13 -4.28 -9.85
C ILE A 115 6.11 -3.90 -10.96
N LEU A 116 7.34 -4.41 -10.92
CA LEU A 116 8.36 -4.12 -11.93
C LEU A 116 8.03 -4.68 -13.32
N SER A 117 7.16 -5.68 -13.41
CA SER A 117 6.70 -6.26 -14.67
C SER A 117 5.57 -5.48 -15.34
N GLN A 118 4.93 -4.55 -14.63
CA GLN A 118 3.80 -3.76 -15.10
C GLN A 118 4.22 -2.32 -15.35
N PRO A 119 4.36 -1.86 -16.60
CA PRO A 119 4.90 -0.53 -16.90
C PRO A 119 4.02 0.64 -16.43
N GLU A 120 2.73 0.37 -16.19
CA GLU A 120 1.77 1.38 -15.71
C GLU A 120 1.64 1.43 -14.18
N LEU A 121 2.36 0.57 -13.46
CA LEU A 121 2.30 0.54 -11.99
C LEU A 121 3.55 1.13 -11.36
N GLU A 122 3.32 1.84 -10.27
CA GLU A 122 4.36 2.16 -9.30
C GLU A 122 3.90 1.71 -7.90
N GLY A 123 4.84 1.35 -7.05
CA GLY A 123 4.50 0.81 -5.74
C GLY A 123 5.48 1.15 -4.63
N CYS A 124 4.93 1.24 -3.43
CA CYS A 124 5.66 1.35 -2.17
C CYS A 124 5.24 0.20 -1.26
N LEU A 125 6.19 -0.63 -0.88
CA LEU A 125 5.98 -1.79 -0.01
C LEU A 125 6.67 -1.55 1.33
N ILE A 126 5.92 -1.68 2.43
CA ILE A 126 6.47 -1.58 3.78
C ILE A 126 6.41 -2.97 4.41
N TYR A 127 7.54 -3.42 4.93
CA TYR A 127 7.68 -4.77 5.46
C TYR A 127 8.49 -4.82 6.75
N ASP A 128 8.31 -5.88 7.50
CA ASP A 128 9.10 -6.17 8.69
C ASP A 128 10.37 -6.94 8.32
N ASN A 129 11.50 -6.45 8.78
CA ASN A 129 12.78 -7.11 8.67
C ASN A 129 13.38 -7.30 10.07
N GLY A 130 12.96 -8.38 10.71
CA GLY A 130 13.45 -8.72 12.06
C GLY A 130 13.08 -7.69 13.14
N GLY A 131 11.86 -7.17 13.12
CA GLY A 131 11.34 -6.17 14.06
C GLY A 131 11.65 -4.72 13.66
N ARG A 132 12.16 -4.50 12.45
CA ARG A 132 12.40 -3.16 11.89
C ARG A 132 11.58 -2.96 10.61
N LEU A 133 10.86 -1.86 10.55
CA LEU A 133 10.17 -1.47 9.33
C LEU A 133 11.20 -1.08 8.26
N GLN A 134 11.01 -1.63 7.07
CA GLN A 134 11.78 -1.30 5.87
C GLN A 134 10.81 -0.89 4.76
N ILE A 135 11.30 -0.04 3.87
CA ILE A 135 10.54 0.44 2.71
C ILE A 135 11.27 0.02 1.44
N TRP A 136 10.52 -0.52 0.50
CA TRP A 136 10.93 -0.69 -0.88
C TRP A 136 10.01 0.14 -1.78
N THR A 137 10.58 0.78 -2.79
CA THR A 137 9.80 1.50 -3.81
C THR A 137 10.24 1.05 -5.20
N SER A 138 9.29 1.04 -6.12
CA SER A 138 9.62 0.97 -7.55
C SER A 138 10.31 2.25 -8.02
N PRO A 139 11.04 2.23 -9.17
CA PRO A 139 11.87 3.35 -9.59
C PRO A 139 11.14 4.68 -9.81
N GLY A 140 9.87 4.64 -10.23
CA GLY A 140 9.05 5.84 -10.45
C GLY A 140 8.30 6.32 -9.19
N PHE A 141 8.29 5.55 -8.11
CA PHE A 141 7.62 5.94 -6.86
C PHE A 141 8.55 6.79 -5.99
N GLN A 142 8.38 8.11 -6.05
CA GLN A 142 9.28 9.06 -5.40
C GLN A 142 8.76 9.50 -4.03
N LEU A 143 9.42 9.05 -2.96
CA LEU A 143 9.21 9.56 -1.59
C LEU A 143 9.81 10.96 -1.44
N GLN A 144 9.19 11.75 -0.53
CA GLN A 144 9.69 13.06 -0.10
C GLN A 144 10.56 12.97 1.15
#